data_3587eccc3970800f34feae58dc7f1920
#
_entry.id   3587eccc3970800f34feae58dc7f1920
#
_cell.length_a   1.000
_cell.length_b   1.000
_cell.length_c   1.000
_cell.angle_alpha   90.00
_cell.angle_beta   90.00
_cell.angle_gamma   90.00
#
_symmetry.space_group_name_H-M   'P 1'
#
loop_
_entity.id
_entity.type
_entity.pdbx_description
1 polymer ?
#
loop_
_entity_poly.entity_id
_entity_poly.type
_entity_poly.pdbx_seq_one_letter_code
_entity_poly.pdbx_strand_id
1 'polypeptide(L)'
;EVDAMFFNEHGSPDKQHVGSYTTEPDSFDGQYSQLKAEVMIALYMERRKGDKADVEGAKQYFKEKYHLTDAFFETKKTEADDDTKAKGDQTIVSLEDLETLAAQPRFVMLNACYNGSFHKPGYITGYYIFGPGRTVATQGNTVNVLQDRWTYELVGLLSHGVRVGQYNR
;
A
#
# COMPACT_ATOMS: atom_id res chain seq x y z
N GLU A 1 -4.72 -14.11 22.52
CA GLU A 1 -3.69 -14.62 21.61
C GLU A 1 -4.26 -14.60 20.19
N VAL A 2 -3.52 -14.05 19.21
CA VAL A 2 -3.97 -13.97 17.80
C VAL A 2 -3.18 -15.03 17.02
N ASP A 3 -3.86 -16.05 16.50
CA ASP A 3 -3.22 -17.12 15.74
C ASP A 3 -3.07 -16.81 14.26
N ALA A 4 -3.96 -16.01 13.69
CA ALA A 4 -3.91 -15.61 12.29
C ALA A 4 -4.21 -14.11 12.14
N MET A 5 -3.53 -13.47 11.19
CA MET A 5 -3.72 -12.08 10.84
C MET A 5 -3.89 -11.96 9.32
N PHE A 6 -4.89 -11.19 8.91
CA PHE A 6 -5.24 -10.97 7.52
C PHE A 6 -5.21 -9.48 7.23
N PHE A 7 -4.43 -9.11 6.24
CA PHE A 7 -4.34 -7.75 5.74
C PHE A 7 -4.93 -7.66 4.34
N ASN A 8 -5.80 -6.68 4.13
CA ASN A 8 -6.34 -6.34 2.83
C ASN A 8 -5.97 -4.88 2.54
N GLU A 9 -4.87 -4.69 1.84
CA GLU A 9 -4.16 -3.42 1.83
C GLU A 9 -3.36 -3.21 0.54
N HIS A 10 -2.73 -2.04 0.42
CA HIS A 10 -1.73 -1.80 -0.60
C HIS A 10 -0.36 -2.28 -0.14
N GLY A 11 0.47 -2.71 -1.11
CA GLY A 11 1.82 -3.17 -0.81
C GLY A 11 2.77 -3.06 -1.97
N SER A 12 4.04 -3.22 -1.64
CA SER A 12 5.18 -3.41 -2.55
C SER A 12 6.05 -4.54 -1.98
N PRO A 13 7.11 -4.99 -2.66
CA PRO A 13 7.97 -6.02 -2.09
C PRO A 13 8.50 -5.69 -0.69
N ASP A 14 8.82 -4.41 -0.46
CA ASP A 14 9.53 -3.87 0.71
C ASP A 14 8.65 -3.04 1.66
N LYS A 15 7.35 -2.89 1.36
CA LYS A 15 6.44 -2.07 2.16
C LYS A 15 5.05 -2.67 2.24
N GLN A 16 4.47 -2.57 3.42
CA GLN A 16 3.10 -2.92 3.75
C GLN A 16 2.37 -1.67 4.24
N HIS A 17 1.26 -1.31 3.62
CA HIS A 17 0.46 -0.15 4.00
C HIS A 17 -0.67 -0.58 4.93
N VAL A 18 -0.49 -0.42 6.24
CA VAL A 18 -1.43 -0.87 7.27
C VAL A 18 -2.53 0.12 7.59
N GLY A 19 -2.53 1.28 6.95
CA GLY A 19 -3.55 2.30 7.10
C GLY A 19 -3.51 3.32 5.98
N SER A 20 -4.49 4.19 5.96
CA SER A 20 -4.46 5.41 5.17
C SER A 20 -4.44 6.59 6.13
N TYR A 21 -3.48 7.49 5.96
CA TYR A 21 -3.59 8.79 6.58
C TYR A 21 -4.71 9.56 5.87
N THR A 22 -5.85 9.65 6.51
CA THR A 22 -6.88 10.60 6.10
C THR A 22 -6.61 11.90 6.84
N THR A 23 -6.11 12.92 6.12
CA THR A 23 -6.28 14.31 6.58
C THR A 23 -7.77 14.51 6.86
N GLU A 24 -8.11 15.26 7.91
CA GLU A 24 -9.51 15.56 8.19
C GLU A 24 -10.15 16.11 6.91
N PRO A 25 -11.11 15.38 6.29
CA PRO A 25 -11.59 15.71 4.94
C PRO A 25 -12.27 17.08 4.88
N ASP A 26 -12.69 17.61 6.03
CA ASP A 26 -13.39 18.88 6.14
C ASP A 26 -12.45 20.07 6.36
N SER A 27 -11.15 19.84 6.55
CA SER A 27 -10.16 20.92 6.61
C SER A 27 -9.74 21.36 5.21
N PHE A 28 -9.37 22.64 5.05
CA PHE A 28 -8.83 23.18 3.79
C PHE A 28 -7.58 22.40 3.37
N ASP A 29 -6.68 22.11 4.32
CA ASP A 29 -5.44 21.37 4.06
C ASP A 29 -5.72 19.92 3.65
N GLY A 30 -6.75 19.30 4.22
CA GLY A 30 -7.20 17.97 3.83
C GLY A 30 -7.74 17.92 2.41
N GLN A 31 -8.58 18.85 2.04
CA GLN A 31 -9.13 18.95 0.68
C GLN A 31 -8.05 19.28 -0.34
N TYR A 32 -7.12 20.17 -0.01
CA TYR A 32 -5.99 20.51 -0.86
C TYR A 32 -5.06 19.30 -1.07
N SER A 33 -4.75 18.55 -0.02
CA SER A 33 -3.92 17.35 -0.10
C SER A 33 -4.56 16.24 -0.93
N GLN A 34 -5.88 16.03 -0.80
CA GLN A 34 -6.63 15.09 -1.61
C GLN A 34 -6.62 15.49 -3.10
N LEU A 35 -6.89 16.75 -3.39
CA LEU A 35 -6.85 17.28 -4.76
C LEU A 35 -5.44 17.14 -5.36
N LYS A 36 -4.39 17.47 -4.57
CA LYS A 36 -3.01 17.34 -5.03
C LYS A 36 -2.67 15.88 -5.34
N ALA A 37 -3.07 14.94 -4.50
CA ALA A 37 -2.87 13.51 -4.72
C ALA A 37 -3.60 13.02 -5.99
N GLU A 38 -4.88 13.39 -6.17
CA GLU A 38 -5.67 13.04 -7.37
C GLU A 38 -4.98 13.51 -8.65
N VAL A 39 -4.62 14.79 -8.70
CA VAL A 39 -3.99 15.40 -9.87
C VAL A 39 -2.62 14.75 -10.15
N MET A 40 -1.80 14.55 -9.12
CA MET A 40 -0.45 13.96 -9.29
C MET A 40 -0.53 12.51 -9.75
N ILE A 41 -1.48 11.72 -9.25
CA ILE A 41 -1.72 10.34 -9.72
C ILE A 41 -2.15 10.35 -11.19
N ALA A 42 -3.07 11.23 -11.57
CA ALA A 42 -3.53 11.33 -12.95
C ALA A 42 -2.37 11.70 -13.91
N LEU A 43 -1.53 12.67 -13.54
CA LEU A 43 -0.35 13.05 -14.33
C LEU A 43 0.69 11.93 -14.39
N TYR A 44 0.88 11.18 -13.31
CA TYR A 44 1.74 10.00 -13.30
C TYR A 44 1.23 8.92 -14.25
N MET A 45 -0.06 8.63 -14.22
CA MET A 45 -0.68 7.66 -15.14
C MET A 45 -0.59 8.13 -16.59
N GLU A 46 -0.75 9.44 -16.86
CA GLU A 46 -0.58 10.00 -18.19
C GLU A 46 0.85 9.79 -18.72
N ARG A 47 1.87 10.09 -17.91
CA ARG A 47 3.30 9.86 -18.28
C ARG A 47 3.59 8.41 -18.64
N ARG A 48 2.88 7.44 -18.05
CA ARG A 48 3.07 6.01 -18.33
C ARG A 48 2.56 5.57 -19.70
N LYS A 49 1.82 6.40 -20.42
CA LYS A 49 1.39 6.13 -21.80
C LYS A 49 2.54 6.23 -22.84
N GLY A 50 3.74 6.60 -22.41
CA GLY A 50 4.93 6.71 -23.26
C GLY A 50 4.73 7.75 -24.36
N ASP A 51 4.99 7.39 -25.60
CA ASP A 51 4.87 8.31 -26.76
C ASP A 51 3.46 8.88 -26.99
N LYS A 52 2.44 8.32 -26.35
CA LYS A 52 1.06 8.79 -26.42
C LYS A 52 0.68 9.71 -25.26
N ALA A 53 1.65 10.06 -24.40
CA ALA A 53 1.41 10.87 -23.23
C ALA A 53 1.19 12.33 -23.61
N ASP A 54 0.07 12.92 -23.15
CA ASP A 54 -0.21 14.35 -23.24
C ASP A 54 -0.26 14.97 -21.84
N VAL A 55 0.89 15.06 -21.22
CA VAL A 55 1.03 15.57 -19.85
C VAL A 55 0.65 17.03 -19.74
N GLU A 56 0.95 17.84 -20.76
CA GLU A 56 0.61 19.27 -20.75
C GLU A 56 -0.89 19.49 -20.97
N GLY A 57 -1.53 18.71 -21.85
CA GLY A 57 -3.00 18.73 -21.99
C GLY A 57 -3.70 18.29 -20.72
N ALA A 58 -3.18 17.26 -20.03
CA ALA A 58 -3.70 16.83 -18.75
C ALA A 58 -3.57 17.92 -17.67
N LYS A 59 -2.42 18.62 -17.59
CA LYS A 59 -2.26 19.76 -16.68
C LYS A 59 -3.23 20.88 -17.00
N GLN A 60 -3.38 21.22 -18.27
CA GLN A 60 -4.32 22.27 -18.71
C GLN A 60 -5.76 21.92 -18.32
N TYR A 61 -6.17 20.66 -18.53
CA TYR A 61 -7.48 20.19 -18.08
C TYR A 61 -7.69 20.40 -16.57
N PHE A 62 -6.72 20.07 -15.74
CA PHE A 62 -6.85 20.23 -14.28
C PHE A 62 -6.81 21.72 -13.86
N LYS A 63 -6.02 22.56 -14.55
CA LYS A 63 -6.04 24.02 -14.35
C LYS A 63 -7.43 24.60 -14.56
N GLU A 64 -8.06 24.23 -15.66
CA GLU A 64 -9.40 24.72 -16.00
C GLU A 64 -10.47 24.18 -15.05
N LYS A 65 -10.44 22.88 -14.78
CA LYS A 65 -11.43 22.20 -13.93
C LYS A 65 -11.43 22.70 -12.48
N TYR A 66 -10.27 22.92 -11.91
CA TYR A 66 -10.11 23.26 -10.49
C TYR A 66 -9.55 24.67 -10.26
N HIS A 67 -9.41 25.49 -11.30
CA HIS A 67 -8.84 26.85 -11.25
C HIS A 67 -7.43 26.88 -10.64
N LEU A 68 -6.58 25.88 -10.98
CA LEU A 68 -5.24 25.74 -10.41
C LEU A 68 -4.23 26.65 -11.12
N THR A 69 -3.28 27.17 -10.36
CA THR A 69 -2.13 27.93 -10.88
C THR A 69 -0.95 27.04 -11.23
N ASP A 70 0.04 27.56 -11.95
CA ASP A 70 1.27 26.83 -12.26
C ASP A 70 2.02 26.40 -11.00
N ALA A 71 2.00 27.20 -9.94
CA ALA A 71 2.61 26.90 -8.67
C ALA A 71 2.08 25.60 -8.03
N PHE A 72 0.84 25.19 -8.31
CA PHE A 72 0.28 23.92 -7.84
C PHE A 72 1.05 22.70 -8.39
N PHE A 73 1.55 22.81 -9.62
CA PHE A 73 2.26 21.72 -10.30
C PHE A 73 3.77 21.75 -10.04
N GLU A 74 4.28 22.84 -9.44
CA GLU A 74 5.67 22.90 -9.01
C GLU A 74 5.88 22.02 -7.78
N THR A 75 6.80 21.06 -7.89
CA THR A 75 7.20 20.18 -6.79
C THR A 75 8.19 20.88 -5.86
N LYS A 76 7.89 22.07 -5.39
CA LYS A 76 8.65 22.60 -4.25
C LYS A 76 8.17 21.83 -3.01
N LYS A 77 9.09 21.08 -2.39
CA LYS A 77 8.86 20.53 -1.05
C LYS A 77 8.52 21.68 -0.12
N THR A 78 7.31 21.66 0.38
CA THR A 78 6.89 22.55 1.47
C THR A 78 7.07 21.79 2.79
N GLU A 79 7.17 22.51 3.91
CA GLU A 79 7.18 21.90 5.24
C GLU A 79 5.94 20.99 5.44
N ALA A 80 4.80 21.35 4.84
CA ALA A 80 3.59 20.54 4.82
C ALA A 80 3.77 19.21 4.05
N ASP A 81 4.61 19.16 3.01
CA ASP A 81 4.91 17.93 2.27
C ASP A 81 5.76 16.97 3.14
N ASP A 82 6.67 17.50 3.95
CA ASP A 82 7.48 16.70 4.86
C ASP A 82 6.66 16.19 6.04
N ASP A 83 5.73 16.98 6.59
CA ASP A 83 4.81 16.55 7.64
C ASP A 83 3.80 15.49 7.12
N THR A 84 3.26 15.67 5.92
CA THR A 84 2.38 14.70 5.27
C THR A 84 3.13 13.40 4.96
N LYS A 85 4.40 13.49 4.56
CA LYS A 85 5.24 12.32 4.35
C LYS A 85 5.50 11.59 5.66
N ALA A 86 5.90 12.31 6.72
CA ALA A 86 6.14 11.73 8.05
C ALA A 86 4.91 11.03 8.60
N LYS A 87 3.72 11.61 8.41
CA LYS A 87 2.44 10.98 8.78
C LYS A 87 2.10 9.78 7.89
N GLY A 88 2.42 9.86 6.60
CA GLY A 88 2.28 8.74 5.66
C GLY A 88 3.18 7.57 6.05
N ASP A 89 4.42 7.84 6.45
CA ASP A 89 5.38 6.82 6.88
C ASP A 89 4.89 6.07 8.15
N GLN A 90 4.11 6.70 9.02
CA GLN A 90 3.50 6.05 10.19
C GLN A 90 2.44 5.00 9.83
N THR A 91 1.95 4.98 8.60
CA THR A 91 0.99 3.98 8.10
C THR A 91 1.65 2.88 7.28
N ILE A 92 2.97 2.86 7.22
CA ILE A 92 3.75 1.90 6.45
C ILE A 92 4.57 1.05 7.41
N VAL A 93 4.55 -0.26 7.20
CA VAL A 93 5.50 -1.20 7.80
C VAL A 93 6.56 -1.51 6.75
N SER A 94 7.81 -1.20 7.06
CA SER A 94 8.98 -1.46 6.20
C SER A 94 9.65 -2.80 6.56
N LEU A 95 10.66 -3.19 5.79
CA LEU A 95 11.48 -4.36 6.12
C LEU A 95 12.26 -4.14 7.43
N GLU A 96 12.77 -2.91 7.64
CA GLU A 96 13.50 -2.53 8.84
C GLU A 96 12.63 -2.64 10.10
N ASP A 97 11.35 -2.28 10.01
CA ASP A 97 10.41 -2.45 11.12
C ASP A 97 10.23 -3.94 11.45
N LEU A 98 10.14 -4.79 10.43
CA LEU A 98 9.95 -6.23 10.60
C LEU A 98 11.21 -6.96 11.12
N GLU A 99 12.40 -6.39 10.96
CA GLU A 99 13.64 -6.96 11.55
C GLU A 99 13.56 -7.03 13.08
N THR A 100 12.85 -6.08 13.69
CA THR A 100 12.74 -5.98 15.15
C THR A 100 11.36 -6.37 15.67
N LEU A 101 10.35 -6.45 14.81
CA LEU A 101 8.99 -6.79 15.18
C LEU A 101 8.84 -8.28 15.49
N ALA A 102 8.64 -8.60 16.76
CA ALA A 102 8.30 -9.98 17.17
C ALA A 102 6.81 -10.28 16.88
N ALA A 103 6.47 -10.51 15.61
CA ALA A 103 5.09 -10.79 15.17
C ALA A 103 4.53 -12.03 15.90
N GLN A 104 3.37 -11.88 16.53
CA GLN A 104 2.74 -12.91 17.37
C GLN A 104 1.87 -13.90 16.57
N PRO A 105 1.19 -13.50 15.47
CA PRO A 105 0.39 -14.44 14.69
C PRO A 105 1.23 -15.58 14.13
N ARG A 106 0.70 -16.79 14.18
CA ARG A 106 1.35 -17.98 13.56
C ARG A 106 1.18 -18.00 12.05
N PHE A 107 0.11 -17.40 11.54
CA PHE A 107 -0.15 -17.26 10.11
C PHE A 107 -0.43 -15.80 9.78
N VAL A 108 0.23 -15.27 8.74
CA VAL A 108 0.01 -13.93 8.22
C VAL A 108 -0.32 -14.02 6.73
N MET A 109 -1.48 -13.47 6.35
CA MET A 109 -1.89 -13.35 4.97
C MET A 109 -1.96 -11.88 4.58
N LEU A 110 -1.28 -11.53 3.49
CA LEU A 110 -1.25 -10.20 2.91
C LEU A 110 -1.92 -10.23 1.53
N ASN A 111 -3.15 -9.75 1.45
CA ASN A 111 -3.82 -9.50 0.18
C ASN A 111 -3.42 -8.11 -0.33
N ALA A 112 -2.17 -8.02 -0.75
CA ALA A 112 -1.50 -6.79 -1.17
C ALA A 112 -0.59 -7.07 -2.37
N CYS A 113 -0.32 -6.03 -3.17
CA CYS A 113 0.54 -6.15 -4.34
C CYS A 113 1.97 -6.50 -3.92
N TYR A 114 2.58 -7.49 -4.56
CA TYR A 114 4.01 -7.83 -4.49
C TYR A 114 4.57 -8.20 -3.11
N ASN A 115 3.80 -8.23 -2.04
CA ASN A 115 4.32 -8.53 -0.69
C ASN A 115 4.91 -9.96 -0.57
N GLY A 116 4.49 -10.88 -1.46
CA GLY A 116 5.02 -12.25 -1.56
C GLY A 116 6.15 -12.41 -2.58
N SER A 117 6.89 -11.36 -2.92
CA SER A 117 7.92 -11.37 -3.99
C SER A 117 9.18 -12.14 -3.60
N PHE A 118 9.06 -13.43 -3.33
CA PHE A 118 10.15 -14.33 -2.87
C PHE A 118 11.39 -14.37 -3.81
N HIS A 119 11.27 -13.84 -5.03
CA HIS A 119 12.37 -13.68 -5.97
C HIS A 119 13.23 -12.44 -5.72
N LYS A 120 12.84 -11.60 -4.74
CA LYS A 120 13.60 -10.43 -4.30
C LYS A 120 14.46 -10.76 -3.09
N PRO A 121 15.60 -10.08 -2.88
CA PRO A 121 16.46 -10.30 -1.71
C PRO A 121 15.77 -10.00 -0.38
N GLY A 122 14.82 -9.06 -0.38
CA GLY A 122 13.98 -8.72 0.76
C GLY A 122 12.52 -8.57 0.32
N TYR A 123 11.60 -9.16 1.07
CA TYR A 123 10.17 -9.07 0.81
C TYR A 123 9.37 -9.27 2.11
N ILE A 124 8.26 -8.56 2.22
CA ILE A 124 7.48 -8.45 3.47
C ILE A 124 7.12 -9.81 4.07
N THR A 125 6.53 -10.73 3.29
CA THR A 125 6.11 -12.04 3.85
C THR A 125 7.28 -12.88 4.32
N GLY A 126 8.46 -12.75 3.71
CA GLY A 126 9.69 -13.41 4.16
C GLY A 126 10.15 -12.91 5.52
N TYR A 127 10.10 -11.61 5.73
CA TYR A 127 10.49 -11.01 7.00
C TYR A 127 9.57 -11.43 8.16
N TYR A 128 8.27 -11.65 7.89
CA TYR A 128 7.37 -12.24 8.90
C TYR A 128 7.78 -13.65 9.30
N ILE A 129 8.23 -14.51 8.36
CA ILE A 129 8.62 -15.90 8.65
C ILE A 129 9.99 -15.96 9.31
N PHE A 130 10.97 -15.22 8.79
CA PHE A 130 12.37 -15.31 9.20
C PHE A 130 12.74 -14.29 10.28
N GLY A 131 11.83 -13.41 10.67
CA GLY A 131 12.01 -12.44 11.74
C GLY A 131 11.90 -13.07 13.14
N PRO A 132 12.03 -12.26 14.20
CA PRO A 132 12.08 -12.74 15.59
C PRO A 132 10.73 -13.21 16.15
N GLY A 133 9.66 -13.19 15.35
CA GLY A 133 8.30 -13.50 15.77
C GLY A 133 7.96 -15.00 15.86
N ARG A 134 6.66 -15.29 15.96
CA ARG A 134 6.12 -16.67 16.03
C ARG A 134 5.48 -17.13 14.71
N THR A 135 5.58 -16.33 13.64
CA THR A 135 4.97 -16.63 12.34
C THR A 135 5.65 -17.83 11.71
N VAL A 136 4.88 -18.87 11.40
CA VAL A 136 5.37 -20.13 10.80
C VAL A 136 4.88 -20.31 9.37
N ALA A 137 3.92 -19.51 8.93
CA ALA A 137 3.42 -19.51 7.56
C ALA A 137 2.95 -18.12 7.16
N THR A 138 3.21 -17.77 5.91
CA THR A 138 2.69 -16.54 5.30
C THR A 138 2.12 -16.82 3.92
N GLN A 139 1.20 -15.99 3.50
CA GLN A 139 0.70 -15.94 2.14
C GLN A 139 0.74 -14.50 1.65
N GLY A 140 1.24 -14.27 0.46
CA GLY A 140 1.30 -12.97 -0.19
C GLY A 140 1.37 -13.10 -1.70
N ASN A 141 1.06 -12.03 -2.42
CA ASN A 141 1.00 -12.03 -3.86
C ASN A 141 2.36 -11.67 -4.47
N THR A 142 2.75 -12.37 -5.52
CA THR A 142 4.00 -12.10 -6.27
C THR A 142 3.81 -11.09 -7.41
N VAL A 143 2.57 -10.67 -7.65
CA VAL A 143 2.16 -9.78 -8.72
C VAL A 143 1.29 -8.64 -8.18
N ASN A 144 0.98 -7.70 -9.06
CA ASN A 144 -0.04 -6.70 -8.77
C ASN A 144 -1.42 -7.37 -8.70
N VAL A 145 -2.19 -7.07 -7.66
CA VAL A 145 -3.51 -7.65 -7.45
C VAL A 145 -4.55 -6.55 -7.26
N LEU A 146 -5.75 -6.82 -7.74
CA LEU A 146 -6.93 -6.11 -7.30
C LEU A 146 -7.40 -6.81 -6.03
N GLN A 147 -7.60 -6.06 -4.97
CA GLN A 147 -8.13 -6.59 -3.71
C GLN A 147 -9.49 -7.21 -3.97
N ASP A 148 -9.57 -8.52 -3.98
CA ASP A 148 -10.80 -9.25 -4.23
C ASP A 148 -11.28 -10.05 -2.99
N ARG A 149 -12.31 -10.87 -3.18
CA ARG A 149 -12.99 -11.57 -2.10
C ARG A 149 -12.29 -12.84 -1.61
N TRP A 150 -11.20 -13.27 -2.25
CA TRP A 150 -10.54 -14.55 -1.95
C TRP A 150 -10.06 -14.66 -0.49
N THR A 151 -9.63 -13.53 0.09
CA THR A 151 -9.22 -13.49 1.51
C THR A 151 -10.35 -13.93 2.43
N TYR A 152 -11.59 -13.50 2.16
CA TYR A 152 -12.76 -13.85 2.98
C TYR A 152 -13.14 -15.32 2.83
N GLU A 153 -12.99 -15.88 1.64
CA GLU A 153 -13.24 -17.30 1.38
C GLU A 153 -12.25 -18.16 2.15
N LEU A 154 -10.97 -17.81 2.16
CA LEU A 154 -9.96 -18.51 2.96
C LEU A 154 -10.30 -18.48 4.45
N VAL A 155 -10.68 -17.33 4.99
CA VAL A 155 -11.10 -17.22 6.40
C VAL A 155 -12.27 -18.16 6.70
N GLY A 156 -13.26 -18.21 5.80
CA GLY A 156 -14.39 -19.15 5.90
C GLY A 156 -13.94 -20.60 5.95
N LEU A 157 -13.04 -21.01 5.06
CA LEU A 157 -12.50 -22.38 5.02
C LEU A 157 -11.69 -22.73 6.28
N LEU A 158 -10.86 -21.82 6.78
CA LEU A 158 -10.11 -22.01 8.03
C LEU A 158 -11.03 -22.20 9.22
N SER A 159 -12.17 -21.48 9.29
CA SER A 159 -13.17 -21.64 10.35
C SER A 159 -13.83 -23.03 10.34
N HIS A 160 -13.85 -23.71 9.21
CA HIS A 160 -14.29 -25.10 9.04
C HIS A 160 -13.17 -26.14 9.18
N GLY A 161 -11.98 -25.74 9.67
CA GLY A 161 -10.88 -26.64 9.95
C GLY A 161 -10.01 -27.01 8.72
N VAL A 162 -10.22 -26.37 7.58
CA VAL A 162 -9.31 -26.54 6.42
C VAL A 162 -7.95 -25.94 6.76
N ARG A 163 -6.89 -26.70 6.53
CA ARG A 163 -5.53 -26.23 6.80
C ARG A 163 -5.05 -25.30 5.69
N VAL A 164 -4.26 -24.28 6.03
CA VAL A 164 -3.68 -23.32 5.06
C VAL A 164 -3.00 -24.04 3.89
N GLY A 165 -2.22 -25.11 4.15
CA GLY A 165 -1.56 -25.90 3.11
C GLY A 165 -2.50 -26.72 2.21
N GLN A 166 -3.75 -26.92 2.61
CA GLN A 166 -4.76 -27.58 1.78
C GLN A 166 -5.45 -26.58 0.83
N TYR A 167 -5.60 -25.35 1.30
CA TYR A 167 -6.19 -24.27 0.49
C TYR A 167 -5.32 -23.93 -0.74
N ASN A 168 -3.99 -24.00 -0.59
CA ASN A 168 -3.03 -23.61 -1.64
C ASN A 168 -2.66 -24.79 -2.59
N ARG A 169 -3.45 -25.84 -2.65
CA ARG A 169 -3.29 -26.94 -3.62
C ARG A 169 -4.27 -26.82 -4.78
#